data_06339615dc6221a7ef9605ed31047f0e
#
_entry.id   06339615dc6221a7ef9605ed31047f0e
#
_cell.length_a   1.000
_cell.length_b   1.000
_cell.length_c   1.000
_cell.angle_alpha   90.00
_cell.angle_beta   90.00
_cell.angle_gamma   90.00
#
_symmetry.space_group_name_H-M   'P 1'
#
loop_
_entity.id
_entity.type
_entity.pdbx_description
1 polymer ?
#
loop_
_entity_poly.entity_id
_entity_poly.type
_entity_poly.pdbx_seq_one_letter_code
_entity_poly.pdbx_strand_id
1 'polypeptide(L)'
;MKISISLLSFFVLFACAQDGPNIKQIENMQFFIDNKKNNEIIEIEPGLQYSVVEYGDQSGSTPNLNDTISAHFHGTLTNGEVFWSSLDSEPLKIELSKLIIGCQKTISLMKEGDKWTVYIDPTMAYGEEGRPGIPSNSILIFDIKLIEIFK
;
A
#
# COMPACT_ATOMS: atom_id res chain seq x y z
N MET A 1 -46.67 21.70 54.41
CA MET A 1 -46.28 22.13 53.08
C MET A 1 -44.96 21.38 52.73
N LYS A 2 -45.02 20.28 51.99
CA LYS A 2 -43.85 19.47 51.63
C LYS A 2 -43.45 19.76 50.21
N ILE A 3 -42.28 20.34 50.03
CA ILE A 3 -41.72 20.63 48.73
C ILE A 3 -40.91 19.40 48.31
N SER A 4 -41.39 18.74 47.25
CA SER A 4 -40.70 17.60 46.64
C SER A 4 -39.77 18.14 45.56
N ILE A 5 -38.46 17.99 45.75
CA ILE A 5 -37.46 18.36 44.75
C ILE A 5 -37.23 17.13 43.86
N SER A 6 -37.75 17.19 42.66
CA SER A 6 -37.49 16.18 41.60
C SER A 6 -36.10 16.41 41.01
N LEU A 7 -35.19 15.47 41.26
CA LEU A 7 -33.84 15.46 40.70
C LEU A 7 -33.92 14.93 39.26
N LEU A 8 -33.93 15.83 38.29
CA LEU A 8 -33.88 15.46 36.84
C LEU A 8 -32.45 15.10 36.49
N SER A 9 -32.16 13.80 36.44
CA SER A 9 -30.87 13.28 36.01
C SER A 9 -30.73 13.46 34.51
N PHE A 10 -29.87 14.40 34.11
CA PHE A 10 -29.52 14.64 32.70
C PHE A 10 -28.49 13.61 32.27
N PHE A 11 -28.95 12.51 31.67
CA PHE A 11 -28.09 11.53 31.02
C PHE A 11 -27.57 12.10 29.71
N VAL A 12 -26.37 12.67 29.74
CA VAL A 12 -25.63 13.03 28.51
C VAL A 12 -25.13 11.76 27.87
N LEU A 13 -25.87 11.24 26.92
CA LEU A 13 -25.38 10.21 25.99
C LEU A 13 -24.26 10.82 25.16
N PHE A 14 -23.00 10.52 25.53
CA PHE A 14 -21.86 10.70 24.67
C PHE A 14 -22.01 9.68 23.55
N ALA A 15 -22.68 10.07 22.46
CA ALA A 15 -22.60 9.33 21.20
C ALA A 15 -21.18 9.49 20.67
N CYS A 16 -20.33 8.47 20.88
CA CYS A 16 -19.11 8.32 20.12
C CYS A 16 -19.56 8.09 18.67
N ALA A 17 -19.57 9.13 17.87
CA ALA A 17 -19.67 9.02 16.42
C ALA A 17 -18.41 8.27 15.97
N GLN A 18 -18.51 6.97 15.77
CA GLN A 18 -17.55 6.24 14.99
C GLN A 18 -17.82 6.67 13.56
N ASP A 19 -16.98 7.58 13.03
CA ASP A 19 -16.99 7.91 11.62
C ASP A 19 -16.75 6.60 10.87
N GLY A 20 -17.77 6.11 10.19
CA GLY A 20 -17.66 4.95 9.30
C GLY A 20 -16.68 5.26 8.16
N PRO A 21 -16.25 4.23 7.40
CA PRO A 21 -15.33 4.43 6.29
C PRO A 21 -15.92 5.45 5.31
N ASN A 22 -15.10 6.42 4.87
CA ASN A 22 -15.52 7.38 3.87
C ASN A 22 -15.68 6.69 2.49
N ILE A 23 -16.35 7.35 1.55
CA ILE A 23 -16.65 6.79 0.22
C ILE A 23 -15.38 6.28 -0.46
N LYS A 24 -14.27 7.03 -0.36
CA LYS A 24 -12.99 6.66 -0.97
C LYS A 24 -12.38 5.38 -0.37
N GLN A 25 -12.51 5.19 0.94
CA GLN A 25 -12.08 3.96 1.60
C GLN A 25 -12.91 2.75 1.15
N ILE A 26 -14.23 2.93 0.97
CA ILE A 26 -15.11 1.87 0.44
C ILE A 26 -14.74 1.50 -0.99
N GLU A 27 -14.49 2.49 -1.86
CA GLU A 27 -14.02 2.28 -3.23
C GLU A 27 -12.69 1.53 -3.27
N ASN A 28 -11.74 1.90 -2.41
CA ASN A 28 -10.46 1.23 -2.29
C ASN A 28 -10.61 -0.23 -1.84
N MET A 29 -11.43 -0.50 -0.83
CA MET A 29 -11.73 -1.88 -0.41
C MET A 29 -12.33 -2.69 -1.56
N GLN A 30 -13.29 -2.12 -2.31
CA GLN A 30 -13.91 -2.78 -3.45
C GLN A 30 -12.90 -3.07 -4.56
N PHE A 31 -11.95 -2.16 -4.82
CA PHE A 31 -10.87 -2.39 -5.77
C PHE A 31 -10.09 -3.68 -5.46
N PHE A 32 -9.65 -3.87 -4.20
CA PHE A 32 -8.89 -5.06 -3.81
C PHE A 32 -9.71 -6.34 -3.87
N ILE A 33 -11.01 -6.27 -3.53
CA ILE A 33 -11.95 -7.40 -3.66
C ILE A 33 -12.09 -7.80 -5.14
N ASP A 34 -12.25 -6.83 -6.03
CA ASP A 34 -12.42 -7.09 -7.47
C ASP A 34 -11.09 -7.56 -8.09
N ASN A 35 -9.97 -7.01 -7.71
CA ASN A 35 -8.66 -7.41 -8.21
C ASN A 35 -8.35 -8.88 -7.90
N LYS A 36 -8.72 -9.39 -6.72
CA LYS A 36 -8.58 -10.81 -6.33
C LYS A 36 -9.41 -11.79 -7.16
N LYS A 37 -10.38 -11.34 -7.95
CA LYS A 37 -11.11 -12.21 -8.88
C LYS A 37 -10.23 -12.70 -10.03
N ASN A 38 -9.12 -12.01 -10.30
CA ASN A 38 -8.08 -12.50 -11.20
C ASN A 38 -7.21 -13.52 -10.44
N ASN A 39 -7.15 -14.76 -10.94
CA ASN A 39 -6.42 -15.88 -10.34
C ASN A 39 -4.90 -15.69 -10.29
N GLU A 40 -4.35 -14.71 -11.03
CA GLU A 40 -2.92 -14.35 -11.00
C GLU A 40 -2.56 -13.43 -9.83
N ILE A 41 -3.56 -12.87 -9.15
CA ILE A 41 -3.36 -11.98 -8.02
C ILE A 41 -3.16 -12.76 -6.73
N ILE A 42 -2.07 -12.48 -6.06
CA ILE A 42 -1.72 -13.04 -4.76
C ILE A 42 -1.86 -11.93 -3.71
N GLU A 43 -2.58 -12.20 -2.63
CA GLU A 43 -2.72 -11.28 -1.51
C GLU A 43 -1.71 -11.63 -0.41
N ILE A 44 -0.87 -10.66 -0.04
CA ILE A 44 0.05 -10.78 1.10
C ILE A 44 -0.72 -10.54 2.40
N GLU A 45 -1.51 -9.46 2.42
CA GLU A 45 -2.41 -9.07 3.51
C GLU A 45 -3.50 -8.14 2.94
N PRO A 46 -4.58 -7.86 3.68
CA PRO A 46 -5.62 -6.95 3.20
C PRO A 46 -5.05 -5.60 2.74
N GLY A 47 -5.30 -5.23 1.48
CA GLY A 47 -4.79 -4.00 0.87
C GLY A 47 -3.36 -4.10 0.33
N LEU A 48 -2.74 -5.28 0.31
CA LEU A 48 -1.44 -5.50 -0.33
C LEU A 48 -1.48 -6.76 -1.19
N GLN A 49 -1.45 -6.56 -2.50
CA GLN A 49 -1.56 -7.63 -3.50
C GLN A 49 -0.46 -7.49 -4.55
N TYR A 50 -0.13 -8.59 -5.21
CA TYR A 50 0.79 -8.57 -6.34
C TYR A 50 0.44 -9.64 -7.38
N SER A 51 0.97 -9.47 -8.58
CA SER A 51 1.08 -10.51 -9.60
C SER A 51 2.51 -10.62 -10.10
N VAL A 52 2.93 -11.83 -10.43
CA VAL A 52 4.26 -12.08 -10.98
C VAL A 52 4.21 -11.91 -12.49
N VAL A 53 5.01 -10.97 -13.02
CA VAL A 53 5.15 -10.74 -14.46
C VAL A 53 6.32 -11.58 -15.03
N GLU A 54 7.44 -11.61 -14.31
CA GLU A 54 8.61 -12.41 -14.65
C GLU A 54 9.23 -12.99 -13.38
N TYR A 55 9.65 -14.25 -13.43
CA TYR A 55 10.43 -14.87 -12.38
C TYR A 55 11.93 -14.65 -12.65
N GLY A 56 12.65 -14.21 -11.64
CA GLY A 56 14.11 -14.12 -11.62
C GLY A 56 14.78 -15.42 -11.17
N ASP A 57 15.94 -15.30 -10.55
CA ASP A 57 16.68 -16.45 -9.99
C ASP A 57 15.99 -16.99 -8.73
N GLN A 58 15.18 -18.02 -8.90
CA GLN A 58 14.43 -18.64 -7.82
C GLN A 58 15.31 -19.40 -6.80
N SER A 59 16.60 -19.60 -7.09
CA SER A 59 17.59 -20.15 -6.14
C SER A 59 18.19 -19.08 -5.22
N GLY A 60 18.08 -17.80 -5.60
CA GLY A 60 18.60 -16.64 -4.87
C GLY A 60 17.87 -16.36 -3.54
N SER A 61 18.51 -15.54 -2.71
CA SER A 61 17.90 -15.04 -1.46
C SER A 61 17.03 -13.80 -1.72
N THR A 62 16.13 -13.53 -0.77
CA THR A 62 15.35 -12.28 -0.74
C THR A 62 16.08 -11.21 0.09
N PRO A 63 15.79 -9.91 -0.10
CA PRO A 63 16.41 -8.85 0.68
C PRO A 63 15.78 -8.72 2.07
N ASN A 64 16.60 -8.28 3.04
CA ASN A 64 16.15 -7.82 4.35
C ASN A 64 15.96 -6.29 4.32
N LEU A 65 15.29 -5.74 5.33
CA LEU A 65 15.01 -4.30 5.40
C LEU A 65 16.27 -3.41 5.40
N ASN A 66 17.38 -3.90 5.96
CA ASN A 66 18.64 -3.16 6.02
C ASN A 66 19.51 -3.34 4.76
N ASP A 67 19.13 -4.24 3.86
CA ASP A 67 19.86 -4.43 2.61
C ASP A 67 19.59 -3.25 1.67
N THR A 68 20.61 -2.89 0.89
CA THR A 68 20.44 -1.94 -0.22
C THR A 68 20.01 -2.73 -1.45
N ILE A 69 18.99 -2.26 -2.14
CA ILE A 69 18.53 -2.85 -3.41
C ILE A 69 18.78 -1.91 -4.57
N SER A 70 18.92 -2.49 -5.76
CA SER A 70 18.84 -1.80 -7.04
C SER A 70 17.60 -2.30 -7.77
N ALA A 71 16.67 -1.41 -8.11
CA ALA A 71 15.42 -1.78 -8.77
C ALA A 71 14.88 -0.68 -9.68
N HIS A 72 14.20 -1.10 -10.74
CA HIS A 72 13.33 -0.20 -11.49
C HIS A 72 11.93 -0.21 -10.89
N PHE A 73 11.33 0.97 -10.91
CA PHE A 73 9.95 1.18 -10.48
C PHE A 73 9.20 2.00 -11.52
N HIS A 74 7.97 1.66 -11.78
CA HIS A 74 7.04 2.46 -12.55
C HIS A 74 5.74 2.54 -11.77
N GLY A 75 5.43 3.72 -11.22
CA GLY A 75 4.31 3.94 -10.33
C GLY A 75 3.17 4.66 -11.02
N THR A 76 1.97 4.07 -10.95
CA THR A 76 0.74 4.63 -11.50
C THR A 76 -0.37 4.68 -10.47
N LEU A 77 -1.31 5.60 -10.65
CA LEU A 77 -2.60 5.62 -9.96
C LEU A 77 -3.58 4.65 -10.66
N THR A 78 -4.72 4.37 -10.02
CA THR A 78 -5.75 3.49 -10.57
C THR A 78 -6.39 4.00 -11.88
N ASN A 79 -6.26 5.29 -12.19
CA ASN A 79 -6.67 5.90 -13.45
C ASN A 79 -5.60 5.80 -14.56
N GLY A 80 -4.44 5.18 -14.27
CA GLY A 80 -3.32 5.04 -15.20
C GLY A 80 -2.36 6.23 -15.24
N GLU A 81 -2.60 7.29 -14.45
CA GLU A 81 -1.69 8.43 -14.37
C GLU A 81 -0.37 8.01 -13.71
N VAL A 82 0.74 8.29 -14.39
CA VAL A 82 2.09 7.99 -13.89
C VAL A 82 2.51 9.10 -12.92
N PHE A 83 2.79 8.75 -11.68
CA PHE A 83 3.30 9.69 -10.69
C PHE A 83 4.82 9.62 -10.51
N TRP A 84 5.44 8.49 -10.86
CA TRP A 84 6.88 8.31 -10.84
C TRP A 84 7.34 7.14 -11.70
N SER A 85 8.51 7.25 -12.35
CA SER A 85 9.11 6.19 -13.15
C SER A 85 10.63 6.32 -13.20
N SER A 86 11.35 5.19 -13.14
CA SER A 86 12.78 5.10 -13.40
C SER A 86 13.11 4.35 -14.69
N LEU A 87 12.12 4.05 -15.54
CA LEU A 87 12.35 3.21 -16.72
C LEU A 87 13.28 3.85 -17.76
N ASP A 88 13.31 5.18 -17.84
CA ASP A 88 14.17 5.95 -18.76
C ASP A 88 15.44 6.48 -18.06
N SER A 89 15.80 5.92 -16.90
CA SER A 89 16.95 6.31 -16.10
C SER A 89 17.65 5.09 -15.50
N GLU A 90 18.74 5.32 -14.74
CA GLU A 90 19.36 4.26 -13.96
C GLU A 90 18.41 3.70 -12.90
N PRO A 91 18.53 2.40 -12.54
CA PRO A 91 17.77 1.82 -11.44
C PRO A 91 17.98 2.60 -10.16
N LEU A 92 16.92 2.74 -9.36
CA LEU A 92 17.04 3.33 -8.03
C LEU A 92 17.83 2.40 -7.11
N LYS A 93 18.93 2.90 -6.55
CA LYS A 93 19.69 2.21 -5.51
C LYS A 93 19.34 2.80 -4.15
N ILE A 94 18.71 2.01 -3.28
CA ILE A 94 18.14 2.47 -2.01
C ILE A 94 18.12 1.34 -0.98
N GLU A 95 18.30 1.68 0.31
CA GLU A 95 18.04 0.78 1.41
C GLU A 95 16.54 0.47 1.48
N LEU A 96 16.17 -0.83 1.58
CA LEU A 96 14.78 -1.26 1.50
C LEU A 96 13.89 -0.59 2.55
N SER A 97 14.42 -0.37 3.76
CA SER A 97 13.73 0.30 4.87
C SER A 97 13.31 1.76 4.58
N LYS A 98 13.86 2.39 3.54
CA LYS A 98 13.52 3.78 3.15
C LYS A 98 12.32 3.89 2.21
N LEU A 99 11.83 2.76 1.70
CA LEU A 99 10.64 2.72 0.84
C LEU A 99 9.36 2.76 1.68
N ILE A 100 8.21 3.00 1.02
CA ILE A 100 6.89 2.87 1.66
C ILE A 100 6.65 1.43 2.13
N ILE A 101 5.83 1.26 3.15
CA ILE A 101 5.61 -0.03 3.84
C ILE A 101 5.18 -1.13 2.86
N GLY A 102 4.28 -0.82 1.93
CA GLY A 102 3.83 -1.80 0.92
C GLY A 102 4.97 -2.31 0.04
N CYS A 103 5.90 -1.43 -0.39
CA CYS A 103 7.09 -1.83 -1.15
C CYS A 103 8.05 -2.65 -0.29
N GLN A 104 8.29 -2.26 0.97
CA GLN A 104 9.15 -3.01 1.88
C GLN A 104 8.67 -4.47 2.02
N LYS A 105 7.39 -4.67 2.32
CA LYS A 105 6.80 -6.00 2.51
C LYS A 105 6.84 -6.83 1.23
N THR A 106 6.55 -6.24 0.08
CA THR A 106 6.51 -6.96 -1.19
C THR A 106 7.90 -7.32 -1.68
N ILE A 107 8.83 -6.35 -1.68
CA ILE A 107 10.20 -6.57 -2.18
C ILE A 107 10.95 -7.56 -1.29
N SER A 108 10.66 -7.62 0.01
CA SER A 108 11.22 -8.66 0.91
C SER A 108 10.85 -10.10 0.50
N LEU A 109 9.91 -10.29 -0.40
CA LEU A 109 9.53 -11.59 -0.96
C LEU A 109 10.13 -11.84 -2.35
N MET A 110 10.64 -10.79 -3.01
CA MET A 110 11.19 -10.87 -4.36
C MET A 110 12.63 -11.38 -4.35
N LYS A 111 13.02 -11.99 -5.47
CA LYS A 111 14.39 -12.40 -5.76
C LYS A 111 14.97 -11.57 -6.89
N GLU A 112 16.30 -11.57 -7.01
CA GLU A 112 16.95 -10.87 -8.12
C GLU A 112 16.43 -11.35 -9.46
N GLY A 113 16.08 -10.40 -10.33
CA GLY A 113 15.47 -10.65 -11.63
C GLY A 113 13.94 -10.77 -11.62
N ASP A 114 13.28 -10.85 -10.46
CA ASP A 114 11.81 -10.82 -10.42
C ASP A 114 11.27 -9.49 -10.93
N LYS A 115 10.15 -9.57 -11.69
CA LYS A 115 9.34 -8.42 -12.05
C LYS A 115 7.91 -8.66 -11.64
N TRP A 116 7.39 -7.82 -10.76
CA TRP A 116 6.05 -7.93 -10.20
C TRP A 116 5.26 -6.64 -10.39
N THR A 117 3.95 -6.77 -10.59
CA THR A 117 3.00 -5.67 -10.44
C THR A 117 2.42 -5.73 -9.04
N VAL A 118 2.51 -4.64 -8.29
CA VAL A 118 2.15 -4.55 -6.87
C VAL A 118 1.06 -3.52 -6.67
N TYR A 119 0.02 -3.86 -5.92
CA TYR A 119 -1.13 -3.02 -5.60
C TYR A 119 -1.11 -2.71 -4.11
N ILE A 120 -1.04 -1.43 -3.76
CA ILE A 120 -0.78 -0.97 -2.39
C ILE A 120 -1.90 -0.03 -1.93
N ASP A 121 -2.57 -0.41 -0.85
CA ASP A 121 -3.55 0.45 -0.17
C ASP A 121 -2.86 1.71 0.39
N PRO A 122 -3.52 2.88 0.38
CA PRO A 122 -2.95 4.12 0.90
C PRO A 122 -2.44 4.03 2.34
N THR A 123 -2.99 3.18 3.19
CA THR A 123 -2.51 3.00 4.58
C THR A 123 -1.08 2.43 4.67
N MET A 124 -0.61 1.78 3.62
CA MET A 124 0.76 1.28 3.48
C MET A 124 1.60 2.12 2.51
N ALA A 125 1.11 3.29 2.13
CA ALA A 125 1.73 4.24 1.21
C ALA A 125 1.71 5.68 1.80
N TYR A 126 0.93 6.58 1.21
CA TYR A 126 0.92 8.00 1.60
C TYR A 126 -0.36 8.44 2.30
N GLY A 127 -1.30 7.53 2.57
CA GLY A 127 -2.47 7.74 3.41
C GLY A 127 -3.38 8.88 2.97
N GLU A 128 -3.97 9.51 3.97
CA GLU A 128 -4.88 10.65 3.79
C GLU A 128 -4.16 11.94 3.38
N GLU A 129 -2.89 12.06 3.69
CA GLU A 129 -2.11 13.26 3.35
C GLU A 129 -1.77 13.31 1.86
N GLY A 130 -1.50 12.15 1.23
CA GLY A 130 -0.98 12.10 -0.12
C GLY A 130 0.41 12.74 -0.23
N ARG A 131 0.78 13.15 -1.44
CA ARG A 131 1.98 13.97 -1.73
C ARG A 131 1.85 14.62 -3.12
N PRO A 132 2.74 15.55 -3.52
CA PRO A 132 2.70 16.09 -4.88
C PRO A 132 2.66 14.99 -5.95
N GLY A 133 1.64 15.01 -6.80
CA GLY A 133 1.37 13.97 -7.81
C GLY A 133 0.60 12.74 -7.32
N ILE A 134 0.35 12.59 -6.02
CA ILE A 134 -0.42 11.48 -5.44
C ILE A 134 -1.53 12.04 -4.54
N PRO A 135 -2.80 12.03 -5.00
CA PRO A 135 -3.92 12.51 -4.19
C PRO A 135 -4.10 11.75 -2.87
N SER A 136 -4.84 12.36 -1.94
CA SER A 136 -5.25 11.73 -0.69
C SER A 136 -5.93 10.38 -0.94
N ASN A 137 -5.64 9.41 -0.08
CA ASN A 137 -6.23 8.07 -0.11
C ASN A 137 -6.12 7.34 -1.46
N SER A 138 -5.01 7.53 -2.19
CA SER A 138 -4.77 6.88 -3.47
C SER A 138 -4.18 5.49 -3.30
N ILE A 139 -4.78 4.49 -3.97
CA ILE A 139 -4.14 3.21 -4.24
C ILE A 139 -2.96 3.46 -5.19
N LEU A 140 -1.82 2.85 -4.90
CA LEU A 140 -0.65 2.88 -5.77
C LEU A 140 -0.47 1.54 -6.46
N ILE A 141 -0.15 1.59 -7.75
CA ILE A 141 0.20 0.42 -8.54
C ILE A 141 1.65 0.60 -8.98
N PHE A 142 2.51 -0.36 -8.63
CA PHE A 142 3.91 -0.33 -9.04
C PHE A 142 4.26 -1.55 -9.88
N ASP A 143 4.85 -1.32 -11.04
CA ASP A 143 5.66 -2.34 -11.69
C ASP A 143 7.09 -2.23 -11.16
N ILE A 144 7.56 -3.29 -10.49
CA ILE A 144 8.87 -3.36 -9.84
C ILE A 144 9.71 -4.45 -10.51
N LYS A 145 10.93 -4.10 -10.96
CA LYS A 145 11.95 -5.04 -11.42
C LYS A 145 13.11 -4.99 -10.44
N LEU A 146 13.28 -6.03 -9.62
CA LEU A 146 14.42 -6.15 -8.72
C LEU A 146 15.66 -6.59 -9.51
N ILE A 147 16.70 -5.75 -9.52
CA ILE A 147 17.92 -5.98 -10.29
C ILE A 147 18.99 -6.67 -9.45
N GLU A 148 19.28 -6.13 -8.26
CA GLU A 148 20.39 -6.60 -7.42
C GLU A 148 20.13 -6.30 -5.93
N ILE A 149 20.65 -7.16 -5.07
CA ILE A 149 20.59 -7.04 -3.61
C ILE A 149 22.01 -6.91 -3.06
N PHE A 150 22.31 -5.82 -2.37
CA PHE A 150 23.59 -5.55 -1.71
C PHE A 150 23.42 -5.78 -0.21
N LYS A 151 24.09 -6.80 0.32
CA LYS A 151 24.06 -7.19 1.75
C LYS A 151 25.16 -6.50 2.55
#